data_08ad9fe57b58f4692aebd96369be4238
#
_entry.id   08ad9fe57b58f4692aebd96369be4238
#
_cell.length_a   1.000
_cell.length_b   1.000
_cell.length_c   1.000
_cell.angle_alpha   90.00
_cell.angle_beta   90.00
_cell.angle_gamma   90.00
#
_symmetry.space_group_name_H-M   'P 1'
#
loop_
_entity.id
_entity.type
_entity.pdbx_description
1 polymer ?
#
loop_
_entity_poly.entity_id
_entity_poly.type
_entity_poly.pdbx_seq_one_letter_code
_entity_poly.pdbx_strand_id
1 'polypeptide(L)'
;MALMLRRALLTTLLAAAFVTLAAAQQTALDRYVAKPDPAYKYELVKTIPGPGYTAYVIDLTSQRYRTEAEISHSLWKHWLTIIKPDQVKSSTAFLFISGGSVTAKAPEKPDAVALEIALSSHSVTVALNGIPNEPVTFAGEDKTRNEDGIITHTWVKFMQTGDDMWPLRLPMTKASVRAMDTVTAFLATPAGGNVKIDHFYVGGASKRGWTTWTTAAVDKRVIGISPLVIDVLNLRPSLDHHFQVYGEFSEALNDYKESRLVEAGDLPEYKALLKIEDPYSYKGRFTMPKFIVNAAGDQYFLPDSSQFYFPELPGEKYLRYVPNTDHSLRGSDAVESLAAFYTAVLENRPRPKFSWTFEKDGSIKVKTRDKPTEVKVWVATNPDKRDFRLASIGQAYKSTVLTAEGNVYRAKVEKPTRGFSAFFVELTFPSGMKYPFKFTTAVRVTPDVLPFPKPPMKITVQDLR
;
A
#
# COMPACT_ATOMS: atom_id res chain seq x y z
N MET A 1 28.43 54.91 -12.91
CA MET A 1 29.08 53.61 -13.20
C MET A 1 29.12 52.68 -11.97
N ALA A 2 29.50 53.17 -10.78
CA ALA A 2 29.57 52.32 -9.57
C ALA A 2 28.23 51.79 -9.02
N LEU A 3 27.10 52.49 -9.27
CA LEU A 3 25.77 52.10 -8.79
C LEU A 3 25.12 50.98 -9.66
N MET A 4 25.46 50.94 -10.94
CA MET A 4 24.99 49.87 -11.85
C MET A 4 25.73 48.54 -11.64
N LEU A 5 27.02 48.59 -11.32
CA LEU A 5 27.78 47.36 -10.99
C LEU A 5 27.31 46.71 -9.66
N ARG A 6 26.90 47.50 -8.66
CA ARG A 6 26.37 46.95 -7.39
C ARG A 6 25.01 46.29 -7.58
N ARG A 7 24.15 46.78 -8.46
CA ARG A 7 22.85 46.14 -8.75
C ARG A 7 23.01 44.86 -9.55
N ALA A 8 23.95 44.76 -10.48
CA ALA A 8 24.24 43.57 -11.23
C ALA A 8 24.84 42.44 -10.37
N LEU A 9 25.71 42.79 -9.38
CA LEU A 9 26.25 41.79 -8.45
C LEU A 9 25.21 41.27 -7.46
N LEU A 10 24.26 42.12 -6.98
CA LEU A 10 23.18 41.66 -6.09
C LEU A 10 22.15 40.74 -6.81
N THR A 11 21.85 41.03 -8.07
CA THR A 11 20.95 40.18 -8.84
C THR A 11 21.55 38.81 -9.22
N THR A 12 22.85 38.75 -9.48
CA THR A 12 23.57 37.49 -9.71
C THR A 12 23.73 36.66 -8.42
N LEU A 13 23.91 37.25 -7.28
CA LEU A 13 23.97 36.54 -5.99
C LEU A 13 22.59 36.02 -5.57
N LEU A 14 21.49 36.76 -5.83
CA LEU A 14 20.13 36.23 -5.58
C LEU A 14 19.76 35.10 -6.53
N ALA A 15 20.13 35.15 -7.80
CA ALA A 15 19.89 34.07 -8.75
C ALA A 15 20.70 32.80 -8.41
N ALA A 16 21.93 32.92 -7.91
CA ALA A 16 22.71 31.78 -7.43
C ALA A 16 22.18 31.18 -6.15
N ALA A 17 21.56 31.96 -5.25
CA ALA A 17 20.92 31.45 -4.03
C ALA A 17 19.62 30.68 -4.29
N PHE A 18 18.90 30.97 -5.40
CA PHE A 18 17.68 30.23 -5.76
C PHE A 18 17.93 28.92 -6.49
N VAL A 19 19.12 28.68 -7.04
CA VAL A 19 19.45 27.42 -7.74
C VAL A 19 19.97 26.33 -6.80
N THR A 20 20.31 26.67 -5.55
CA THR A 20 20.74 25.68 -4.54
C THR A 20 19.62 25.10 -3.68
N LEU A 21 18.37 25.49 -3.89
CA LEU A 21 17.21 24.95 -3.19
C LEU A 21 16.56 23.83 -4.03
N ALA A 22 16.90 22.60 -3.66
CA ALA A 22 16.20 21.37 -3.99
C ALA A 22 16.83 20.43 -5.05
N ALA A 23 18.10 20.10 -4.92
CA ALA A 23 18.44 18.71 -5.15
C ALA A 23 17.91 17.94 -3.94
N ALA A 24 16.64 17.52 -3.98
CA ALA A 24 16.09 16.62 -2.96
C ALA A 24 17.07 15.44 -2.87
N GLN A 25 17.70 15.27 -1.71
CA GLN A 25 18.73 14.25 -1.50
C GLN A 25 18.15 12.91 -1.92
N GLN A 26 18.73 12.27 -2.94
CA GLN A 26 18.30 10.97 -3.42
C GLN A 26 18.37 9.95 -2.28
N THR A 27 17.26 9.32 -1.96
CA THR A 27 17.19 8.26 -0.96
C THR A 27 17.86 6.97 -1.47
N ALA A 28 18.13 6.01 -0.59
CA ALA A 28 18.61 4.68 -1.00
C ALA A 28 17.64 4.03 -2.01
N LEU A 29 16.33 4.19 -1.80
CA LEU A 29 15.30 3.70 -2.70
C LEU A 29 15.40 4.35 -4.10
N ASP A 30 15.54 5.68 -4.17
CA ASP A 30 15.70 6.37 -5.45
C ASP A 30 16.94 5.87 -6.20
N ARG A 31 18.09 5.77 -5.52
CA ARG A 31 19.35 5.31 -6.12
C ARG A 31 19.25 3.87 -6.62
N TYR A 32 18.63 2.99 -5.82
CA TYR A 32 18.49 1.58 -6.18
C TYR A 32 17.61 1.40 -7.44
N VAL A 33 16.45 2.03 -7.46
CA VAL A 33 15.49 1.91 -8.56
C VAL A 33 16.05 2.52 -9.86
N ALA A 34 16.69 3.69 -9.77
CA ALA A 34 17.26 4.40 -10.93
C ALA A 34 18.46 3.67 -11.53
N LYS A 35 19.20 2.84 -10.75
CA LYS A 35 20.38 2.13 -11.24
C LYS A 35 19.99 1.16 -12.35
N PRO A 36 20.57 1.26 -13.57
CA PRO A 36 20.39 0.27 -14.63
C PRO A 36 20.79 -1.12 -14.17
N ASP A 37 20.13 -2.13 -14.70
CA ASP A 37 20.45 -3.54 -14.41
C ASP A 37 20.59 -4.32 -15.73
N PRO A 38 21.75 -4.87 -16.04
CA PRO A 38 21.97 -5.60 -17.29
C PRO A 38 21.20 -6.93 -17.36
N ALA A 39 20.66 -7.41 -16.24
CA ALA A 39 19.83 -8.61 -16.21
C ALA A 39 18.39 -8.32 -16.67
N TYR A 40 17.96 -7.04 -16.72
CA TYR A 40 16.60 -6.70 -17.14
C TYR A 40 16.34 -7.16 -18.57
N LYS A 41 15.34 -8.01 -18.74
CA LYS A 41 14.84 -8.51 -20.02
C LYS A 41 13.43 -9.06 -19.86
N TYR A 42 12.72 -9.17 -20.98
CA TYR A 42 11.41 -9.81 -21.01
C TYR A 42 11.18 -10.58 -22.30
N GLU A 43 10.33 -11.59 -22.25
CA GLU A 43 9.97 -12.42 -23.38
C GLU A 43 8.47 -12.74 -23.35
N LEU A 44 7.80 -12.60 -24.49
CA LEU A 44 6.41 -13.06 -24.65
C LEU A 44 6.39 -14.58 -24.74
N VAL A 45 5.80 -15.24 -23.72
CA VAL A 45 5.72 -16.72 -23.67
C VAL A 45 4.42 -17.22 -24.25
N LYS A 46 3.31 -16.49 -24.05
CA LYS A 46 1.98 -16.96 -24.45
C LYS A 46 1.04 -15.78 -24.72
N THR A 47 0.22 -15.94 -25.74
CA THR A 47 -0.94 -15.09 -26.02
C THR A 47 -2.22 -15.89 -25.81
N ILE A 48 -3.14 -15.35 -25.01
CA ILE A 48 -4.39 -16.00 -24.61
C ILE A 48 -5.55 -15.09 -25.09
N PRO A 49 -6.17 -15.42 -26.23
CA PRO A 49 -7.37 -14.72 -26.69
C PRO A 49 -8.56 -15.11 -25.82
N GLY A 50 -9.47 -14.17 -25.58
CA GLY A 50 -10.71 -14.40 -24.87
C GLY A 50 -11.80 -13.44 -25.33
N PRO A 51 -13.05 -13.64 -24.89
CA PRO A 51 -14.17 -12.77 -25.28
C PRO A 51 -13.95 -11.34 -24.82
N GLY A 52 -13.70 -10.42 -25.78
CA GLY A 52 -13.50 -8.99 -25.49
C GLY A 52 -12.11 -8.59 -25.00
N TYR A 53 -11.14 -9.52 -25.02
CA TYR A 53 -9.76 -9.23 -24.59
C TYR A 53 -8.71 -10.14 -25.23
N THR A 54 -7.47 -9.70 -25.17
CA THR A 54 -6.28 -10.53 -25.36
C THR A 54 -5.39 -10.40 -24.14
N ALA A 55 -4.98 -11.54 -23.56
CA ALA A 55 -3.98 -11.54 -22.50
C ALA A 55 -2.62 -12.01 -23.01
N TYR A 56 -1.56 -11.37 -22.57
CA TYR A 56 -0.16 -11.68 -22.87
C TYR A 56 0.54 -12.12 -21.61
N VAL A 57 1.16 -13.30 -21.62
CA VAL A 57 1.98 -13.80 -20.52
C VAL A 57 3.45 -13.60 -20.86
N ILE A 58 4.14 -12.83 -20.05
CA ILE A 58 5.53 -12.43 -20.24
C ILE A 58 6.39 -13.01 -19.12
N ASP A 59 7.50 -13.68 -19.47
CA ASP A 59 8.61 -13.99 -18.55
C ASP A 59 9.44 -12.71 -18.38
N LEU A 60 9.34 -12.08 -17.22
CA LEU A 60 10.06 -10.86 -16.88
C LEU A 60 11.20 -11.17 -15.92
N THR A 61 12.44 -10.93 -16.32
CA THR A 61 13.58 -10.78 -15.41
C THR A 61 13.73 -9.29 -15.10
N SER A 62 13.41 -8.87 -13.89
CA SER A 62 13.41 -7.45 -13.53
C SER A 62 14.78 -6.90 -13.15
N GLN A 63 15.62 -7.72 -12.52
CA GLN A 63 16.92 -7.32 -11.98
C GLN A 63 17.70 -8.49 -11.40
N ARG A 64 18.96 -8.20 -10.99
CA ARG A 64 19.71 -9.01 -10.04
C ARG A 64 19.72 -8.31 -8.67
N TYR A 65 19.26 -9.02 -7.64
CA TYR A 65 19.32 -8.57 -6.25
C TYR A 65 20.29 -9.45 -5.49
N ARG A 66 21.29 -8.84 -4.84
CA ARG A 66 22.41 -9.53 -4.18
C ARG A 66 23.18 -10.46 -5.14
N THR A 67 23.99 -11.34 -4.61
CA THR A 67 24.77 -12.31 -5.38
C THR A 67 24.31 -13.73 -5.09
N GLU A 68 24.65 -14.67 -5.97
CA GLU A 68 24.35 -16.10 -5.77
C GLU A 68 25.10 -16.71 -4.60
N ALA A 69 26.19 -16.06 -4.16
CA ALA A 69 26.92 -16.44 -2.94
C ALA A 69 26.17 -16.03 -1.66
N GLU A 70 25.22 -15.08 -1.75
CA GLU A 70 24.45 -14.56 -0.60
C GLU A 70 23.03 -15.11 -0.53
N ILE A 71 22.41 -15.37 -1.70
CA ILE A 71 21.02 -15.84 -1.77
C ILE A 71 20.82 -16.87 -2.90
N SER A 72 19.88 -17.80 -2.72
CA SER A 72 19.63 -18.90 -3.67
C SER A 72 19.08 -18.45 -5.03
N HIS A 73 18.39 -17.31 -5.10
CA HIS A 73 17.74 -16.79 -6.32
C HIS A 73 18.03 -15.31 -6.50
N SER A 74 19.26 -14.98 -6.93
CA SER A 74 19.66 -13.58 -7.13
C SER A 74 18.98 -12.92 -8.33
N LEU A 75 18.65 -13.67 -9.38
CA LEU A 75 17.85 -13.17 -10.51
C LEU A 75 16.37 -13.14 -10.15
N TRP A 76 15.78 -11.95 -10.21
CA TRP A 76 14.37 -11.75 -9.91
C TRP A 76 13.53 -11.96 -11.17
N LYS A 77 12.79 -13.05 -11.18
CA LYS A 77 11.92 -13.48 -12.29
C LYS A 77 10.45 -13.46 -11.89
N HIS A 78 9.63 -13.00 -12.81
CA HIS A 78 8.21 -12.76 -12.56
C HIS A 78 7.37 -13.21 -13.73
N TRP A 79 6.16 -13.70 -13.47
CA TRP A 79 5.14 -13.76 -14.49
C TRP A 79 4.39 -12.42 -14.53
N LEU A 80 4.47 -11.76 -15.68
CA LEU A 80 3.74 -10.53 -15.96
C LEU A 80 2.60 -10.85 -16.92
N THR A 81 1.34 -10.78 -16.44
CA THR A 81 0.17 -10.99 -17.29
C THR A 81 -0.44 -9.64 -17.64
N ILE A 82 -0.41 -9.28 -18.91
CA ILE A 82 -1.02 -8.04 -19.45
C ILE A 82 -2.36 -8.40 -20.06
N ILE A 83 -3.44 -7.84 -19.57
CA ILE A 83 -4.80 -8.03 -20.08
C ILE A 83 -5.19 -6.78 -20.86
N LYS A 84 -5.30 -6.91 -22.16
CA LYS A 84 -5.66 -5.83 -23.08
C LYS A 84 -7.09 -6.04 -23.58
N PRO A 85 -8.06 -5.21 -23.19
CA PRO A 85 -9.39 -5.21 -23.81
C PRO A 85 -9.30 -4.95 -25.33
N ASP A 86 -10.25 -5.45 -26.10
CA ASP A 86 -10.29 -5.20 -27.56
C ASP A 86 -10.42 -3.71 -27.85
N GLN A 87 -11.14 -2.97 -27.00
CA GLN A 87 -11.25 -1.52 -27.05
C GLN A 87 -10.54 -0.90 -25.84
N VAL A 88 -9.31 -0.44 -26.03
CA VAL A 88 -8.56 0.33 -25.03
C VAL A 88 -8.92 1.81 -25.16
N LYS A 89 -9.47 2.40 -24.09
CA LYS A 89 -9.92 3.81 -24.07
C LYS A 89 -8.99 4.76 -23.32
N SER A 90 -7.90 4.24 -22.74
CA SER A 90 -7.00 5.03 -21.90
C SER A 90 -5.53 4.65 -22.12
N SER A 91 -4.64 5.64 -22.03
CA SER A 91 -3.19 5.42 -21.96
C SER A 91 -2.70 5.11 -20.53
N THR A 92 -3.61 4.93 -19.57
CA THR A 92 -3.30 4.50 -18.20
C THR A 92 -3.58 3.01 -18.05
N ALA A 93 -2.62 2.27 -17.50
CA ALA A 93 -2.81 0.87 -17.14
C ALA A 93 -2.94 0.72 -15.60
N PHE A 94 -3.69 -0.29 -15.17
CA PHE A 94 -3.73 -0.71 -13.78
C PHE A 94 -2.68 -1.80 -13.53
N LEU A 95 -1.67 -1.52 -12.71
CA LEU A 95 -0.68 -2.51 -12.26
C LEU A 95 -1.08 -3.04 -10.88
N PHE A 96 -1.40 -4.33 -10.80
CA PHE A 96 -1.64 -5.03 -9.55
C PHE A 96 -0.42 -5.86 -9.17
N ILE A 97 0.20 -5.55 -8.03
CA ILE A 97 1.39 -6.22 -7.51
C ILE A 97 0.93 -7.40 -6.65
N SER A 98 1.32 -8.62 -7.04
CA SER A 98 0.89 -9.88 -6.44
C SER A 98 2.06 -10.71 -5.92
N GLY A 99 1.76 -11.60 -4.95
CA GLY A 99 2.68 -12.63 -4.50
C GLY A 99 2.84 -13.76 -5.53
N GLY A 100 3.52 -14.81 -5.12
CA GLY A 100 3.74 -16.00 -5.93
C GLY A 100 5.12 -16.59 -5.69
N SER A 101 5.40 -17.73 -6.33
CA SER A 101 6.65 -18.45 -6.16
C SER A 101 7.51 -18.39 -7.42
N VAL A 102 8.85 -18.39 -7.26
CA VAL A 102 9.82 -18.54 -8.36
C VAL A 102 9.66 -19.88 -9.11
N THR A 103 9.03 -20.85 -8.46
CA THR A 103 8.74 -22.18 -9.07
C THR A 103 7.37 -22.22 -9.77
N ALA A 104 6.61 -21.11 -9.76
CA ALA A 104 5.32 -21.06 -10.39
C ALA A 104 5.43 -21.23 -11.91
N LYS A 105 4.51 -22.02 -12.48
CA LYS A 105 4.39 -22.15 -13.94
C LYS A 105 3.78 -20.91 -14.55
N ALA A 106 3.98 -20.73 -15.84
CA ALA A 106 3.34 -19.67 -16.61
C ALA A 106 1.81 -19.73 -16.44
N PRO A 107 1.12 -18.61 -16.21
CA PRO A 107 -0.33 -18.57 -16.07
C PRO A 107 -1.03 -19.11 -17.33
N GLU A 108 -2.02 -19.99 -17.15
CA GLU A 108 -2.82 -20.54 -18.23
C GLU A 108 -4.05 -19.68 -18.59
N LYS A 109 -4.42 -18.79 -17.68
CA LYS A 109 -5.53 -17.84 -17.83
C LYS A 109 -5.23 -16.57 -17.03
N PRO A 110 -5.83 -15.43 -17.42
CA PRO A 110 -5.71 -14.21 -16.63
C PRO A 110 -6.37 -14.35 -15.25
N ASP A 111 -5.90 -13.57 -14.29
CA ASP A 111 -6.56 -13.41 -13.00
C ASP A 111 -7.97 -12.84 -13.20
N ALA A 112 -8.96 -13.42 -12.49
CA ALA A 112 -10.37 -13.06 -12.69
C ALA A 112 -10.70 -11.63 -12.25
N VAL A 113 -10.06 -11.14 -11.18
CA VAL A 113 -10.25 -9.77 -10.68
C VAL A 113 -9.63 -8.76 -11.64
N ALA A 114 -8.40 -9.03 -12.09
CA ALA A 114 -7.73 -8.18 -13.07
C ALA A 114 -8.49 -8.13 -14.41
N LEU A 115 -9.06 -9.26 -14.85
CA LEU A 115 -9.89 -9.33 -16.05
C LEU A 115 -11.20 -8.52 -15.90
N GLU A 116 -11.89 -8.65 -14.76
CA GLU A 116 -13.09 -7.86 -14.48
C GLU A 116 -12.81 -6.35 -14.52
N ILE A 117 -11.71 -5.92 -13.91
CA ILE A 117 -11.30 -4.52 -13.94
C ILE A 117 -10.98 -4.07 -15.37
N ALA A 118 -10.25 -4.88 -16.14
CA ALA A 118 -9.90 -4.57 -17.53
C ALA A 118 -11.15 -4.35 -18.41
N LEU A 119 -12.09 -5.28 -18.32
CA LEU A 119 -13.32 -5.25 -19.14
C LEU A 119 -14.27 -4.13 -18.72
N SER A 120 -14.42 -3.91 -17.40
CA SER A 120 -15.33 -2.86 -16.88
C SER A 120 -14.81 -1.44 -17.08
N SER A 121 -13.48 -1.25 -17.09
CA SER A 121 -12.85 0.06 -17.26
C SER A 121 -12.40 0.37 -18.71
N HIS A 122 -12.44 -0.61 -19.60
CA HIS A 122 -11.86 -0.51 -20.95
C HIS A 122 -10.40 -0.03 -20.94
N SER A 123 -9.61 -0.46 -19.97
CA SER A 123 -8.19 -0.12 -19.82
C SER A 123 -7.33 -1.36 -19.68
N VAL A 124 -6.05 -1.23 -19.99
CA VAL A 124 -5.09 -2.32 -19.78
C VAL A 124 -4.94 -2.58 -18.27
N THR A 125 -5.01 -3.85 -17.89
CA THR A 125 -4.75 -4.30 -16.52
C THR A 125 -3.59 -5.28 -16.52
N VAL A 126 -2.75 -5.20 -15.52
CA VAL A 126 -1.49 -5.95 -15.43
C VAL A 126 -1.39 -6.62 -14.06
N ALA A 127 -1.18 -7.92 -14.04
CA ALA A 127 -0.83 -8.67 -12.84
C ALA A 127 0.67 -8.98 -12.85
N LEU A 128 1.40 -8.42 -11.87
CA LEU A 128 2.80 -8.72 -11.62
C LEU A 128 2.90 -9.74 -10.49
N ASN A 129 3.23 -11.00 -10.81
CA ASN A 129 3.32 -12.08 -9.83
C ASN A 129 4.75 -12.33 -9.38
N GLY A 130 4.91 -12.91 -8.16
CA GLY A 130 6.22 -13.26 -7.59
C GLY A 130 6.93 -12.08 -6.94
N ILE A 131 6.20 -11.25 -6.20
CA ILE A 131 6.74 -10.15 -5.38
C ILE A 131 6.49 -10.45 -3.89
N PRO A 132 7.55 -10.68 -3.09
CA PRO A 132 8.96 -10.80 -3.45
C PRO A 132 9.26 -12.04 -4.29
N ASN A 133 10.51 -12.15 -4.75
CA ASN A 133 11.03 -13.32 -5.47
C ASN A 133 11.34 -14.43 -4.46
N GLU A 134 10.40 -15.33 -4.22
CA GLU A 134 10.41 -16.33 -3.15
C GLU A 134 10.06 -17.75 -3.63
N PRO A 135 10.44 -18.83 -2.90
CA PRO A 135 11.19 -18.85 -1.64
C PRO A 135 12.67 -18.51 -1.80
N VAL A 136 13.34 -18.12 -0.70
CA VAL A 136 14.77 -17.76 -0.66
C VAL A 136 15.48 -18.48 0.48
N THR A 137 16.68 -19.02 0.20
CA THR A 137 17.64 -19.47 1.22
C THR A 137 18.82 -18.51 1.24
N PHE A 138 19.16 -17.98 2.40
CA PHE A 138 20.32 -17.09 2.56
C PHE A 138 21.58 -17.89 2.89
N ALA A 139 22.73 -17.36 2.49
CA ALA A 139 24.01 -17.99 2.79
C ALA A 139 24.21 -18.18 4.30
N GLY A 140 24.61 -19.38 4.69
CA GLY A 140 24.80 -19.77 6.10
C GLY A 140 23.51 -20.17 6.82
N GLU A 141 22.38 -20.24 6.12
CA GLU A 141 21.12 -20.75 6.67
C GLU A 141 20.74 -22.09 6.02
N ASP A 142 20.21 -23.01 6.83
CA ASP A 142 19.65 -24.29 6.34
C ASP A 142 18.15 -24.17 6.01
N LYS A 143 17.50 -23.07 6.44
CA LYS A 143 16.08 -22.85 6.22
C LYS A 143 15.79 -21.97 5.02
N THR A 144 14.73 -22.30 4.32
CA THR A 144 14.14 -21.47 3.28
C THR A 144 13.17 -20.48 3.89
N ARG A 145 13.21 -19.23 3.46
CA ARG A 145 12.33 -18.16 3.93
C ARG A 145 11.34 -17.74 2.86
N ASN A 146 10.15 -17.34 3.30
CA ASN A 146 9.10 -16.75 2.48
C ASN A 146 8.58 -15.48 3.14
N GLU A 147 7.90 -14.66 2.36
CA GLU A 147 7.07 -13.55 2.85
C GLU A 147 7.80 -12.65 3.87
N ASP A 148 7.26 -12.51 5.08
CA ASP A 148 7.81 -11.65 6.13
C ASP A 148 9.15 -12.16 6.67
N GLY A 149 9.40 -13.46 6.58
CA GLY A 149 10.69 -14.05 6.95
C GLY A 149 11.86 -13.56 6.07
N ILE A 150 11.62 -13.20 4.80
CA ILE A 150 12.64 -12.57 3.94
C ILE A 150 12.82 -11.10 4.35
N ILE A 151 11.72 -10.39 4.59
CA ILE A 151 11.77 -8.98 5.02
C ILE A 151 12.58 -8.85 6.30
N THR A 152 12.25 -9.63 7.32
CA THR A 152 12.93 -9.57 8.64
C THR A 152 14.40 -9.89 8.55
N HIS A 153 14.78 -10.92 7.78
CA HIS A 153 16.19 -11.24 7.54
C HIS A 153 16.94 -10.07 6.92
N THR A 154 16.38 -9.46 5.87
CA THR A 154 17.04 -8.33 5.18
C THR A 154 17.13 -7.08 6.04
N TRP A 155 16.16 -6.85 6.93
CA TRP A 155 16.19 -5.77 7.90
C TRP A 155 17.29 -5.97 8.95
N VAL A 156 17.41 -7.20 9.48
CA VAL A 156 18.48 -7.56 10.42
C VAL A 156 19.84 -7.38 9.75
N LYS A 157 20.02 -7.86 8.51
CA LYS A 157 21.27 -7.67 7.75
C LYS A 157 21.62 -6.19 7.56
N PHE A 158 20.66 -5.36 7.18
CA PHE A 158 20.87 -3.91 7.10
C PHE A 158 21.33 -3.34 8.44
N MET A 159 20.62 -3.66 9.53
CA MET A 159 20.93 -3.12 10.85
C MET A 159 22.29 -3.56 11.37
N GLN A 160 22.73 -4.79 11.04
CA GLN A 160 24.03 -5.33 11.45
C GLN A 160 25.20 -4.82 10.61
N THR A 161 24.97 -4.50 9.33
CA THR A 161 26.06 -4.20 8.39
C THR A 161 26.10 -2.74 7.94
N GLY A 162 24.98 -2.02 8.03
CA GLY A 162 24.83 -0.69 7.46
C GLY A 162 24.73 -0.65 5.92
N ASP A 163 24.70 -1.82 5.26
CA ASP A 163 24.59 -1.93 3.80
C ASP A 163 23.14 -1.62 3.35
N ASP A 164 22.93 -0.45 2.80
CA ASP A 164 21.63 0.06 2.37
C ASP A 164 21.05 -0.65 1.13
N MET A 165 21.76 -1.66 0.60
CA MET A 165 21.30 -2.53 -0.48
C MET A 165 20.56 -3.79 0.02
N TRP A 166 20.51 -4.04 1.35
CA TRP A 166 19.83 -5.20 1.92
C TRP A 166 18.30 -5.08 1.95
N PRO A 167 17.69 -3.93 2.28
CA PRO A 167 16.23 -3.85 2.48
C PRO A 167 15.45 -4.39 1.29
N LEU A 168 14.60 -5.39 1.52
CA LEU A 168 13.87 -6.12 0.48
C LEU A 168 12.90 -5.22 -0.31
N ARG A 169 12.48 -4.10 0.26
CA ARG A 169 11.62 -3.12 -0.40
C ARG A 169 12.24 -2.54 -1.66
N LEU A 170 13.56 -2.44 -1.69
CA LEU A 170 14.30 -1.92 -2.83
C LEU A 170 14.04 -2.75 -4.11
N PRO A 171 14.34 -4.08 -4.12
CA PRO A 171 14.08 -4.90 -5.31
C PRO A 171 12.59 -5.10 -5.59
N MET A 172 11.72 -5.14 -4.58
CA MET A 172 10.27 -5.21 -4.79
C MET A 172 9.76 -3.99 -5.57
N THR A 173 10.22 -2.79 -5.19
CA THR A 173 9.86 -1.54 -5.87
C THR A 173 10.42 -1.50 -7.29
N LYS A 174 11.70 -1.85 -7.46
CA LYS A 174 12.34 -1.86 -8.79
C LYS A 174 11.66 -2.86 -9.73
N ALA A 175 11.25 -4.04 -9.25
CA ALA A 175 10.51 -5.00 -10.06
C ALA A 175 9.18 -4.40 -10.57
N SER A 176 8.47 -3.64 -9.74
CA SER A 176 7.24 -2.95 -10.13
C SER A 176 7.49 -1.88 -11.20
N VAL A 177 8.58 -1.10 -11.07
CA VAL A 177 8.99 -0.12 -12.09
C VAL A 177 9.37 -0.81 -13.40
N ARG A 178 10.13 -1.91 -13.36
CA ARG A 178 10.50 -2.69 -14.56
C ARG A 178 9.27 -3.33 -15.22
N ALA A 179 8.26 -3.74 -14.46
CA ALA A 179 6.98 -4.18 -15.02
C ALA A 179 6.30 -3.05 -15.81
N MET A 180 6.25 -1.83 -15.27
CA MET A 180 5.73 -0.67 -16.00
C MET A 180 6.51 -0.38 -17.28
N ASP A 181 7.85 -0.45 -17.23
CA ASP A 181 8.72 -0.29 -18.42
C ASP A 181 8.37 -1.34 -19.48
N THR A 182 8.23 -2.61 -19.06
CA THR A 182 7.89 -3.73 -19.95
C THR A 182 6.52 -3.54 -20.59
N VAL A 183 5.50 -3.15 -19.82
CA VAL A 183 4.14 -2.90 -20.32
C VAL A 183 4.17 -1.81 -21.39
N THR A 184 4.81 -0.67 -21.11
CA THR A 184 4.95 0.45 -22.05
C THR A 184 5.66 0.02 -23.34
N ALA A 185 6.79 -0.66 -23.20
CA ALA A 185 7.59 -1.10 -24.36
C ALA A 185 6.89 -2.18 -25.19
N PHE A 186 6.35 -3.21 -24.55
CA PHE A 186 5.70 -4.33 -25.23
C PHE A 186 4.43 -3.91 -25.97
N LEU A 187 3.54 -3.16 -25.32
CA LEU A 187 2.27 -2.77 -25.94
C LEU A 187 2.44 -1.78 -27.10
N ALA A 188 3.54 -1.03 -27.15
CA ALA A 188 3.87 -0.17 -28.27
C ALA A 188 4.28 -0.93 -29.54
N THR A 189 4.57 -2.25 -29.44
CA THR A 189 4.94 -3.09 -30.59
C THR A 189 3.69 -3.60 -31.35
N PRO A 190 3.83 -4.05 -32.61
CA PRO A 190 2.75 -4.74 -33.31
C PRO A 190 2.23 -5.97 -32.57
N ALA A 191 3.10 -6.76 -31.93
CA ALA A 191 2.71 -7.93 -31.13
C ALA A 191 1.85 -7.54 -29.92
N GLY A 192 2.08 -6.38 -29.30
CA GLY A 192 1.28 -5.81 -28.21
C GLY A 192 0.04 -5.06 -28.68
N GLY A 193 -0.12 -4.85 -30.00
CA GLY A 193 -1.28 -4.19 -30.61
C GLY A 193 -1.14 -2.69 -30.82
N ASN A 194 0.09 -2.13 -30.76
CA ASN A 194 0.40 -0.70 -30.95
C ASN A 194 -0.37 0.22 -29.99
N VAL A 195 -0.51 -0.19 -28.73
CA VAL A 195 -1.21 0.57 -27.70
C VAL A 195 -0.21 1.41 -26.89
N LYS A 196 -0.49 2.70 -26.78
CA LYS A 196 0.30 3.62 -25.96
C LYS A 196 -0.13 3.54 -24.50
N ILE A 197 0.80 3.20 -23.60
CA ILE A 197 0.64 3.29 -22.15
C ILE A 197 1.75 4.17 -21.59
N ASP A 198 1.40 5.28 -20.95
CA ASP A 198 2.33 6.25 -20.38
C ASP A 198 2.07 6.59 -18.90
N HIS A 199 0.94 6.13 -18.35
CA HIS A 199 0.59 6.29 -16.95
C HIS A 199 0.13 4.98 -16.32
N PHE A 200 0.22 4.93 -14.98
CA PHE A 200 -0.17 3.76 -14.21
C PHE A 200 -0.98 4.15 -12.98
N TYR A 201 -1.98 3.34 -12.70
CA TYR A 201 -2.59 3.23 -11.39
C TYR A 201 -2.05 1.97 -10.74
N VAL A 202 -1.56 2.05 -9.49
CA VAL A 202 -0.89 0.92 -8.84
C VAL A 202 -1.66 0.45 -7.62
N GLY A 203 -1.83 -0.85 -7.49
CA GLY A 203 -2.45 -1.50 -6.34
C GLY A 203 -1.70 -2.76 -5.92
N GLY A 204 -1.92 -3.18 -4.69
CA GLY A 204 -1.37 -4.41 -4.14
C GLY A 204 -1.77 -4.58 -2.69
N ALA A 205 -1.73 -5.81 -2.18
CA ALA A 205 -2.17 -6.13 -0.83
C ALA A 205 -1.00 -6.44 0.11
N SER A 206 -1.14 -6.09 1.40
CA SER A 206 -0.15 -6.41 2.44
C SER A 206 1.22 -5.81 2.08
N LYS A 207 2.31 -6.58 2.13
CA LYS A 207 3.65 -6.15 1.71
C LYS A 207 3.71 -5.64 0.25
N ARG A 208 2.78 -6.07 -0.62
CA ARG A 208 2.65 -5.55 -1.99
C ARG A 208 1.90 -4.20 -1.99
N GLY A 209 1.00 -3.97 -1.04
CA GLY A 209 0.43 -2.65 -0.75
C GLY A 209 1.49 -1.68 -0.23
N TRP A 210 2.44 -2.15 0.56
CA TRP A 210 3.61 -1.38 0.95
C TRP A 210 4.48 -1.03 -0.27
N THR A 211 4.69 -2.00 -1.17
CA THR A 211 5.40 -1.77 -2.44
C THR A 211 4.63 -0.80 -3.36
N THR A 212 3.30 -0.80 -3.32
CA THR A 212 2.45 0.19 -4.01
C THR A 212 2.82 1.62 -3.60
N TRP A 213 2.96 1.89 -2.30
CA TRP A 213 3.40 3.18 -1.79
C TRP A 213 4.79 3.56 -2.29
N THR A 214 5.77 2.63 -2.17
CA THR A 214 7.15 2.94 -2.55
C THR A 214 7.32 3.09 -4.07
N THR A 215 6.55 2.37 -4.87
CA THR A 215 6.50 2.56 -6.34
C THR A 215 6.01 3.97 -6.68
N ALA A 216 4.92 4.41 -6.04
CA ALA A 216 4.40 5.77 -6.24
C ALA A 216 5.35 6.87 -5.72
N ALA A 217 6.20 6.55 -4.75
CA ALA A 217 7.20 7.49 -4.24
C ALA A 217 8.33 7.77 -5.24
N VAL A 218 8.66 6.81 -6.13
CA VAL A 218 9.83 6.90 -7.01
C VAL A 218 9.50 7.06 -8.49
N ASP A 219 8.29 6.73 -8.93
CA ASP A 219 7.93 6.78 -10.35
C ASP A 219 6.76 7.74 -10.60
N LYS A 220 7.04 8.80 -11.34
CA LYS A 220 6.06 9.86 -11.65
C LYS A 220 4.97 9.45 -12.64
N ARG A 221 5.11 8.30 -13.31
CA ARG A 221 4.04 7.73 -14.14
C ARG A 221 2.86 7.23 -13.32
N VAL A 222 3.04 7.05 -11.99
CA VAL A 222 1.98 6.63 -11.09
C VAL A 222 1.06 7.81 -10.77
N ILE A 223 -0.17 7.76 -11.30
CA ILE A 223 -1.17 8.81 -11.17
C ILE A 223 -2.26 8.54 -10.13
N GLY A 224 -2.26 7.37 -9.51
CA GLY A 224 -3.17 6.98 -8.44
C GLY A 224 -2.77 5.66 -7.81
N ILE A 225 -3.16 5.42 -6.58
CA ILE A 225 -2.82 4.19 -5.85
C ILE A 225 -3.96 3.64 -5.01
N SER A 226 -3.97 2.30 -4.88
CA SER A 226 -4.77 1.59 -3.89
C SER A 226 -3.91 0.57 -3.11
N PRO A 227 -3.29 0.99 -2.02
CA PRO A 227 -2.71 0.05 -1.06
C PRO A 227 -3.83 -0.64 -0.27
N LEU A 228 -3.80 -1.98 -0.25
CA LEU A 228 -4.81 -2.81 0.40
C LEU A 228 -4.20 -3.50 1.61
N VAL A 229 -4.92 -3.52 2.72
CA VAL A 229 -4.55 -4.21 3.97
C VAL A 229 -3.09 -3.99 4.39
N ILE A 230 -2.71 -2.72 4.44
CA ILE A 230 -1.39 -2.26 4.90
C ILE A 230 -1.53 -0.98 5.75
N ASP A 231 -2.20 -1.11 6.87
CA ASP A 231 -2.57 -0.02 7.77
C ASP A 231 -1.45 0.29 8.78
N VAL A 232 -0.21 0.50 8.27
CA VAL A 232 0.99 0.54 9.13
C VAL A 232 2.00 1.64 8.79
N LEU A 233 1.69 2.62 7.98
CA LEU A 233 2.57 3.76 7.77
C LEU A 233 2.85 4.46 9.10
N ASN A 234 4.07 5.04 9.25
CA ASN A 234 4.56 5.50 10.54
C ASN A 234 4.68 4.33 11.53
N LEU A 235 5.55 3.39 11.15
CA LEU A 235 5.63 2.05 11.73
C LEU A 235 5.83 2.06 13.25
N ARG A 236 6.71 2.94 13.77
CA ARG A 236 7.04 2.92 15.20
C ARG A 236 5.84 3.19 16.10
N PRO A 237 5.07 4.30 15.98
CA PRO A 237 3.88 4.50 16.82
C PRO A 237 2.80 3.45 16.57
N SER A 238 2.68 2.89 15.36
CA SER A 238 1.75 1.80 15.09
C SER A 238 2.10 0.52 15.87
N LEU A 239 3.37 0.14 15.95
CA LEU A 239 3.82 -1.02 16.74
C LEU A 239 3.69 -0.79 18.26
N ASP A 240 4.01 0.41 18.74
CA ASP A 240 3.78 0.78 20.14
C ASP A 240 2.30 0.63 20.51
N HIS A 241 1.41 1.18 19.66
CA HIS A 241 -0.03 1.08 19.83
C HIS A 241 -0.52 -0.37 19.80
N HIS A 242 -0.01 -1.18 18.86
CA HIS A 242 -0.33 -2.60 18.79
C HIS A 242 -0.06 -3.32 20.12
N PHE A 243 1.15 -3.13 20.67
CA PHE A 243 1.50 -3.71 21.97
C PHE A 243 0.66 -3.14 23.11
N GLN A 244 0.43 -1.83 23.14
CA GLN A 244 -0.37 -1.18 24.19
C GLN A 244 -1.84 -1.61 24.18
N VAL A 245 -2.34 -2.10 23.04
CA VAL A 245 -3.71 -2.62 22.91
C VAL A 245 -3.80 -4.10 23.32
N TYR A 246 -2.85 -4.94 22.90
CA TYR A 246 -2.92 -6.38 23.12
C TYR A 246 -2.10 -6.89 24.32
N GLY A 247 -1.11 -6.12 24.80
CA GLY A 247 -0.13 -6.56 25.80
C GLY A 247 0.96 -7.46 25.23
N GLU A 248 0.85 -7.79 23.95
CA GLU A 248 1.75 -8.64 23.18
C GLU A 248 1.73 -8.25 21.70
N PHE A 249 2.63 -8.79 20.92
CA PHE A 249 2.54 -8.72 19.45
C PHE A 249 1.74 -9.93 18.94
N SER A 250 0.81 -9.67 18.02
CA SER A 250 -0.01 -10.70 17.37
C SER A 250 0.84 -11.84 16.80
N GLU A 251 0.29 -13.06 16.77
CA GLU A 251 0.93 -14.20 16.09
C GLU A 251 1.23 -13.94 14.63
N ALA A 252 0.45 -13.11 13.95
CA ALA A 252 0.72 -12.68 12.59
C ALA A 252 2.08 -11.97 12.43
N LEU A 253 2.66 -11.42 13.52
CA LEU A 253 3.98 -10.78 13.55
C LEU A 253 5.10 -11.70 14.04
N ASN A 254 4.93 -13.04 13.99
CA ASN A 254 5.92 -13.98 14.53
C ASN A 254 7.31 -13.84 13.93
N ASP A 255 7.46 -13.63 12.61
CA ASP A 255 8.77 -13.41 11.97
C ASP A 255 9.50 -12.19 12.57
N TYR A 256 8.75 -11.11 12.87
CA TYR A 256 9.29 -9.90 13.50
C TYR A 256 9.60 -10.09 14.98
N LYS A 257 8.87 -10.98 15.67
CA LYS A 257 9.12 -11.36 17.09
C LYS A 257 10.36 -12.24 17.18
N GLU A 258 10.46 -13.28 16.36
CA GLU A 258 11.59 -14.21 16.34
C GLU A 258 12.91 -13.49 16.01
N SER A 259 12.88 -12.55 15.10
CA SER A 259 14.03 -11.69 14.78
C SER A 259 14.29 -10.59 15.81
N ARG A 260 13.41 -10.40 16.82
CA ARG A 260 13.42 -9.36 17.83
C ARG A 260 13.29 -7.91 17.27
N LEU A 261 12.91 -7.76 16.02
CA LEU A 261 12.72 -6.45 15.37
C LEU A 261 11.62 -5.60 16.04
N VAL A 262 10.62 -6.23 16.66
CA VAL A 262 9.57 -5.53 17.41
C VAL A 262 10.12 -4.81 18.65
N GLU A 263 11.29 -5.23 19.17
CA GLU A 263 11.97 -4.63 20.31
C GLU A 263 13.01 -3.56 19.90
N ALA A 264 13.30 -3.45 18.59
CA ALA A 264 14.41 -2.64 18.05
C ALA A 264 14.09 -1.14 17.88
N GLY A 265 12.86 -0.71 18.17
CA GLY A 265 12.35 0.60 17.78
C GLY A 265 13.14 1.83 18.22
N ASP A 266 13.96 1.73 19.28
CA ASP A 266 14.79 2.83 19.75
C ASP A 266 16.20 2.83 19.15
N LEU A 267 16.62 1.74 18.50
CA LEU A 267 17.96 1.65 17.90
C LEU A 267 18.13 2.67 16.76
N PRO A 268 19.28 3.35 16.69
CA PRO A 268 19.60 4.25 15.57
C PRO A 268 19.52 3.56 14.20
N GLU A 269 19.95 2.30 14.14
CA GLU A 269 19.92 1.48 12.92
C GLU A 269 18.49 1.19 12.46
N TYR A 270 17.56 0.94 13.39
CA TYR A 270 16.14 0.79 13.06
C TYR A 270 15.55 2.10 12.53
N LYS A 271 15.87 3.23 13.13
CA LYS A 271 15.45 4.55 12.63
C LYS A 271 16.03 4.85 11.25
N ALA A 272 17.25 4.40 10.96
CA ALA A 272 17.85 4.50 9.63
C ALA A 272 17.14 3.59 8.61
N LEU A 273 16.81 2.36 8.99
CA LEU A 273 16.04 1.42 8.19
C LEU A 273 14.68 2.01 7.78
N LEU A 274 13.95 2.61 8.72
CA LEU A 274 12.64 3.20 8.45
C LEU A 274 12.66 4.36 7.44
N LYS A 275 13.81 5.03 7.27
CA LYS A 275 13.97 6.03 6.19
C LYS A 275 13.97 5.40 4.79
N ILE A 276 14.23 4.10 4.69
CA ILE A 276 14.22 3.34 3.43
C ILE A 276 12.89 2.60 3.28
N GLU A 277 12.47 1.88 4.32
CA GLU A 277 11.37 0.93 4.30
C GLU A 277 10.00 1.60 4.50
N ASP A 278 9.87 2.54 5.46
CA ASP A 278 8.57 3.09 5.81
C ASP A 278 8.11 4.14 4.78
N PRO A 279 7.00 3.92 4.05
CA PRO A 279 6.46 4.90 3.12
C PRO A 279 6.14 6.26 3.76
N TYR A 280 5.93 6.30 5.06
CA TYR A 280 5.75 7.57 5.77
C TYR A 280 6.93 8.54 5.59
N SER A 281 8.15 8.00 5.43
CA SER A 281 9.35 8.79 5.11
C SER A 281 9.26 9.53 3.77
N TYR A 282 8.39 9.06 2.87
CA TYR A 282 8.13 9.63 1.55
C TYR A 282 6.80 10.38 1.45
N LYS A 283 6.10 10.60 2.56
CA LYS A 283 4.70 11.10 2.57
C LYS A 283 4.48 12.34 1.71
N GLY A 284 5.44 13.27 1.67
CA GLY A 284 5.36 14.48 0.84
C GLY A 284 5.30 14.24 -0.67
N ARG A 285 5.64 13.02 -1.13
CA ARG A 285 5.60 12.64 -2.55
C ARG A 285 4.22 12.12 -2.98
N PHE A 286 3.32 11.79 -2.04
CA PHE A 286 2.02 11.17 -2.34
C PHE A 286 0.94 12.19 -2.64
N THR A 287 1.09 12.95 -3.70
CA THR A 287 0.12 13.99 -4.11
C THR A 287 -1.03 13.45 -4.97
N MET A 288 -0.86 12.26 -5.59
CA MET A 288 -1.86 11.60 -6.41
C MET A 288 -3.06 11.12 -5.57
N PRO A 289 -4.24 10.87 -6.19
CA PRO A 289 -5.39 10.23 -5.54
C PRO A 289 -5.03 8.88 -4.90
N LYS A 290 -5.50 8.66 -3.68
CA LYS A 290 -5.24 7.44 -2.88
C LYS A 290 -6.53 6.88 -2.34
N PHE A 291 -6.72 5.57 -2.55
CA PHE A 291 -7.82 4.81 -1.96
C PHE A 291 -7.24 3.69 -1.10
N ILE A 292 -7.26 3.88 0.20
CA ILE A 292 -6.66 2.99 1.20
C ILE A 292 -7.74 2.06 1.72
N VAL A 293 -7.61 0.76 1.45
CA VAL A 293 -8.61 -0.24 1.82
C VAL A 293 -8.04 -1.16 2.88
N ASN A 294 -8.68 -1.22 4.04
CA ASN A 294 -8.27 -2.01 5.19
C ASN A 294 -9.40 -2.93 5.66
N ALA A 295 -9.06 -4.02 6.32
CA ALA A 295 -10.01 -4.90 6.98
C ALA A 295 -10.23 -4.43 8.42
N ALA A 296 -11.48 -4.35 8.86
CA ALA A 296 -11.79 -3.97 10.24
C ALA A 296 -11.48 -5.07 11.27
N GLY A 297 -11.27 -6.31 10.81
CA GLY A 297 -10.90 -7.47 11.63
C GLY A 297 -9.52 -8.05 11.30
N ASP A 298 -8.59 -7.22 10.79
CA ASP A 298 -7.23 -7.60 10.40
C ASP A 298 -6.42 -8.15 11.58
N GLN A 299 -5.66 -9.22 11.35
CA GLN A 299 -4.80 -9.83 12.35
C GLN A 299 -3.41 -9.19 12.47
N TYR A 300 -2.99 -8.40 11.47
CA TYR A 300 -1.72 -7.67 11.47
C TYR A 300 -1.88 -6.25 12.03
N PHE A 301 -2.96 -5.57 11.67
CA PHE A 301 -3.15 -4.13 11.91
C PHE A 301 -4.42 -3.87 12.71
N LEU A 302 -4.31 -3.03 13.75
CA LEU A 302 -5.49 -2.62 14.49
C LEU A 302 -6.41 -1.76 13.60
N PRO A 303 -7.73 -1.83 13.83
CA PRO A 303 -8.69 -1.08 12.99
C PRO A 303 -8.53 0.45 13.10
N ASP A 304 -7.91 0.95 14.16
CA ASP A 304 -7.68 2.37 14.40
C ASP A 304 -6.26 2.85 14.03
N SER A 305 -5.48 2.05 13.27
CA SER A 305 -4.09 2.36 12.92
C SER A 305 -3.94 3.56 11.99
N SER A 306 -4.94 3.88 11.16
CA SER A 306 -4.88 5.03 10.24
C SER A 306 -4.67 6.38 10.93
N GLN A 307 -4.93 6.48 12.23
CA GLN A 307 -4.68 7.68 13.03
C GLN A 307 -3.22 8.15 12.97
N PHE A 308 -2.26 7.24 12.77
CA PHE A 308 -0.83 7.52 12.80
C PHE A 308 -0.27 8.10 11.50
N TYR A 309 -1.04 8.09 10.41
CA TYR A 309 -0.53 8.55 9.12
C TYR A 309 -1.56 9.28 8.25
N PHE A 310 -2.83 8.84 8.26
CA PHE A 310 -3.83 9.34 7.33
C PHE A 310 -4.03 10.87 7.38
N PRO A 311 -4.09 11.52 8.55
CA PRO A 311 -4.24 12.98 8.61
C PRO A 311 -3.14 13.73 7.86
N GLU A 312 -1.91 13.22 7.87
CA GLU A 312 -0.72 13.88 7.32
C GLU A 312 -0.46 13.59 5.83
N LEU A 313 -1.20 12.66 5.22
CA LEU A 313 -1.04 12.40 3.79
C LEU A 313 -1.56 13.58 2.97
N PRO A 314 -0.78 14.11 2.01
CA PRO A 314 -1.22 15.21 1.16
C PRO A 314 -2.19 14.76 0.06
N GLY A 315 -2.85 15.71 -0.56
CA GLY A 315 -3.70 15.49 -1.72
C GLY A 315 -4.98 14.72 -1.42
N GLU A 316 -5.59 14.21 -2.48
CA GLU A 316 -6.85 13.48 -2.40
C GLU A 316 -6.66 12.08 -1.82
N LYS A 317 -7.41 11.76 -0.76
CA LYS A 317 -7.27 10.51 -0.01
C LYS A 317 -8.59 10.03 0.55
N TYR A 318 -8.83 8.72 0.45
CA TYR A 318 -10.03 8.06 0.96
C TYR A 318 -9.66 6.81 1.74
N LEU A 319 -10.41 6.55 2.82
CA LEU A 319 -10.35 5.32 3.59
C LEU A 319 -11.54 4.44 3.28
N ARG A 320 -11.32 3.14 3.35
CA ARG A 320 -12.34 2.12 3.44
C ARG A 320 -11.92 1.04 4.42
N TYR A 321 -12.58 0.98 5.56
CA TYR A 321 -12.54 -0.18 6.45
C TYR A 321 -13.67 -1.12 6.07
N VAL A 322 -13.31 -2.36 5.73
CA VAL A 322 -14.27 -3.40 5.34
C VAL A 322 -14.66 -4.19 6.59
N PRO A 323 -15.94 -4.12 7.02
CA PRO A 323 -16.39 -4.80 8.22
C PRO A 323 -16.41 -6.31 8.04
N ASN A 324 -16.28 -7.06 9.13
CA ASN A 324 -16.41 -8.52 9.16
C ASN A 324 -15.46 -9.27 8.20
N THR A 325 -14.30 -8.70 7.91
CA THR A 325 -13.25 -9.34 7.12
C THR A 325 -11.93 -9.35 7.88
N ASP A 326 -11.09 -10.30 7.56
CA ASP A 326 -9.69 -10.37 7.96
C ASP A 326 -8.77 -9.77 6.89
N HIS A 327 -7.47 -9.96 7.06
CA HIS A 327 -6.42 -9.51 6.13
C HIS A 327 -6.62 -9.93 4.67
N SER A 328 -7.40 -10.98 4.42
CA SER A 328 -7.64 -11.48 3.05
C SER A 328 -8.70 -10.69 2.27
N LEU A 329 -9.55 -9.90 2.94
CA LEU A 329 -10.73 -9.24 2.39
C LEU A 329 -11.71 -10.17 1.66
N ARG A 330 -11.62 -11.48 1.87
CA ARG A 330 -12.46 -12.48 1.16
C ARG A 330 -13.94 -12.30 1.49
N GLY A 331 -14.78 -12.50 0.47
CA GLY A 331 -16.24 -12.43 0.61
C GLY A 331 -16.78 -11.02 0.80
N SER A 332 -15.97 -9.99 0.48
CA SER A 332 -16.36 -8.58 0.58
C SER A 332 -16.48 -7.92 -0.80
N ASP A 333 -16.99 -6.70 -0.81
CA ASP A 333 -17.11 -5.83 -1.99
C ASP A 333 -15.90 -4.88 -2.18
N ALA A 334 -14.76 -5.24 -1.64
CA ALA A 334 -13.53 -4.43 -1.74
C ALA A 334 -13.08 -4.24 -3.21
N VAL A 335 -13.20 -5.30 -4.02
CA VAL A 335 -12.84 -5.26 -5.45
C VAL A 335 -13.74 -4.31 -6.24
N GLU A 336 -15.04 -4.32 -5.95
CA GLU A 336 -16.02 -3.42 -6.59
C GLU A 336 -15.72 -1.96 -6.25
N SER A 337 -15.40 -1.68 -4.99
CA SER A 337 -15.00 -0.35 -4.53
C SER A 337 -13.70 0.11 -5.19
N LEU A 338 -12.73 -0.79 -5.34
CA LEU A 338 -11.47 -0.53 -6.04
C LEU A 338 -11.73 -0.20 -7.52
N ALA A 339 -12.55 -1.01 -8.20
CA ALA A 339 -12.91 -0.81 -9.59
C ALA A 339 -13.61 0.54 -9.82
N ALA A 340 -14.54 0.92 -8.93
CA ALA A 340 -15.21 2.22 -8.99
C ALA A 340 -14.22 3.38 -8.83
N PHE A 341 -13.33 3.32 -7.84
CA PHE A 341 -12.35 4.39 -7.60
C PHE A 341 -11.34 4.49 -8.74
N TYR A 342 -10.80 3.36 -9.20
CA TYR A 342 -9.89 3.31 -10.33
C TYR A 342 -10.51 3.91 -11.59
N THR A 343 -11.72 3.48 -11.96
CA THR A 343 -12.41 3.99 -13.15
C THR A 343 -12.65 5.51 -13.06
N ALA A 344 -12.98 6.01 -11.86
CA ALA A 344 -13.14 7.45 -11.66
C ALA A 344 -11.83 8.24 -11.81
N VAL A 345 -10.69 7.67 -11.39
CA VAL A 345 -9.37 8.28 -11.63
C VAL A 345 -9.04 8.25 -13.12
N LEU A 346 -9.26 7.12 -13.76
CA LEU A 346 -9.01 6.90 -15.18
C LEU A 346 -9.75 7.88 -16.08
N GLU A 347 -11.03 8.12 -15.80
CA GLU A 347 -11.90 9.01 -16.55
C GLU A 347 -11.90 10.46 -16.03
N ASN A 348 -11.03 10.76 -15.07
CA ASN A 348 -10.97 12.06 -14.38
C ASN A 348 -12.34 12.54 -13.85
N ARG A 349 -13.18 11.60 -13.40
CA ARG A 349 -14.49 11.91 -12.80
C ARG A 349 -14.31 12.51 -11.41
N PRO A 350 -15.14 13.48 -11.00
CA PRO A 350 -15.15 13.97 -9.64
C PRO A 350 -15.47 12.84 -8.65
N ARG A 351 -14.71 12.77 -7.57
CA ARG A 351 -14.99 11.86 -6.45
C ARG A 351 -15.71 12.64 -5.34
N PRO A 352 -16.62 11.98 -4.60
CA PRO A 352 -17.42 12.62 -3.55
C PRO A 352 -16.55 13.27 -2.49
N LYS A 353 -16.96 14.46 -2.05
CA LYS A 353 -16.28 15.24 -1.01
C LYS A 353 -17.04 15.17 0.30
N PHE A 354 -16.35 14.68 1.32
CA PHE A 354 -16.83 14.64 2.68
C PHE A 354 -15.65 14.79 3.66
N SER A 355 -15.95 15.07 4.90
CA SER A 355 -14.99 15.15 5.98
C SER A 355 -15.58 14.58 7.26
N TRP A 356 -14.73 14.21 8.21
CA TRP A 356 -15.17 13.77 9.53
C TRP A 356 -14.29 14.33 10.63
N THR A 357 -14.85 14.37 11.84
CA THR A 357 -14.16 14.72 13.07
C THR A 357 -14.57 13.76 14.18
N PHE A 358 -13.62 13.43 15.05
CA PHE A 358 -13.89 12.77 16.31
C PHE A 358 -14.20 13.86 17.35
N GLU A 359 -15.47 13.91 17.75
CA GLU A 359 -15.95 14.93 18.68
C GLU A 359 -15.58 14.56 20.13
N LYS A 360 -15.55 15.58 21.01
CA LYS A 360 -15.22 15.41 22.45
C LYS A 360 -16.25 14.56 23.21
N ASP A 361 -17.50 14.55 22.74
CA ASP A 361 -18.58 13.74 23.32
C ASP A 361 -18.53 12.24 22.96
N GLY A 362 -17.47 11.84 22.24
CA GLY A 362 -17.29 10.46 21.79
C GLY A 362 -17.91 10.15 20.43
N SER A 363 -18.65 11.05 19.80
CA SER A 363 -19.27 10.81 18.48
C SER A 363 -18.28 10.98 17.31
N ILE A 364 -18.62 10.37 16.17
CA ILE A 364 -18.03 10.69 14.86
C ILE A 364 -19.05 11.60 14.15
N LYS A 365 -18.61 12.81 13.81
CA LYS A 365 -19.39 13.73 13.02
C LYS A 365 -18.87 13.72 11.58
N VAL A 366 -19.77 13.43 10.64
CA VAL A 366 -19.48 13.43 9.21
C VAL A 366 -20.22 14.58 8.54
N LYS A 367 -19.51 15.35 7.71
CA LYS A 367 -20.11 16.41 6.89
C LYS A 367 -19.87 16.09 5.42
N THR A 368 -20.94 16.04 4.62
CA THR A 368 -20.89 15.74 3.19
C THR A 368 -21.12 17.00 2.35
N ARG A 369 -20.40 17.14 1.23
CA ARG A 369 -20.72 18.14 0.19
C ARG A 369 -21.59 17.52 -0.89
N ASP A 370 -21.30 16.29 -1.25
CA ASP A 370 -22.08 15.51 -2.20
C ASP A 370 -23.08 14.64 -1.44
N LYS A 371 -24.22 14.36 -2.03
CA LYS A 371 -25.29 13.60 -1.37
C LYS A 371 -25.01 12.10 -1.46
N PRO A 372 -24.81 11.39 -0.34
CA PRO A 372 -24.70 9.93 -0.33
C PRO A 372 -26.09 9.30 -0.56
N THR A 373 -26.10 8.11 -1.13
CA THR A 373 -27.31 7.27 -1.24
C THR A 373 -27.61 6.54 0.07
N GLU A 374 -26.59 6.25 0.85
CA GLU A 374 -26.71 5.60 2.15
C GLU A 374 -25.56 6.01 3.06
N VAL A 375 -25.83 6.18 4.34
CA VAL A 375 -24.80 6.35 5.39
C VAL A 375 -25.13 5.42 6.55
N LYS A 376 -24.17 4.62 6.96
CA LYS A 376 -24.29 3.65 8.06
C LYS A 376 -23.20 3.85 9.10
N VAL A 377 -23.53 3.61 10.35
CA VAL A 377 -22.53 3.33 11.37
C VAL A 377 -22.38 1.83 11.50
N TRP A 378 -21.14 1.33 11.48
CA TRP A 378 -20.76 -0.04 11.79
C TRP A 378 -20.18 -0.08 13.20
N VAL A 379 -20.66 -1.03 14.02
CA VAL A 379 -20.25 -1.18 15.42
C VAL A 379 -19.97 -2.64 15.72
N ALA A 380 -18.84 -2.91 16.38
CA ALA A 380 -18.53 -4.19 16.98
C ALA A 380 -18.14 -3.99 18.45
N THR A 381 -18.60 -4.85 19.35
CA THR A 381 -18.25 -4.82 20.77
C THR A 381 -17.57 -6.12 21.17
N ASN A 382 -16.41 -5.99 21.83
CA ASN A 382 -15.77 -7.10 22.51
C ASN A 382 -15.86 -6.85 24.03
N PRO A 383 -16.61 -7.66 24.78
CA PRO A 383 -16.84 -7.43 26.22
C PRO A 383 -15.61 -7.75 27.08
N ASP A 384 -14.61 -8.43 26.54
CA ASP A 384 -13.48 -8.93 27.33
C ASP A 384 -12.21 -8.10 27.13
N LYS A 385 -11.91 -7.67 25.91
CA LYS A 385 -10.65 -7.00 25.58
C LYS A 385 -10.76 -6.09 24.35
N ARG A 386 -9.78 -5.20 24.16
CA ARG A 386 -9.68 -4.30 22.99
C ARG A 386 -9.14 -5.06 21.77
N ASP A 387 -9.81 -6.13 21.36
CA ASP A 387 -9.41 -7.00 20.26
C ASP A 387 -10.58 -7.20 19.29
N PHE A 388 -10.43 -6.65 18.09
CA PHE A 388 -11.45 -6.65 17.04
C PHE A 388 -11.07 -7.53 15.86
N ARG A 389 -10.03 -8.37 16.00
CA ARG A 389 -9.65 -9.35 14.98
C ARG A 389 -10.82 -10.27 14.68
N LEU A 390 -11.01 -10.59 13.39
CA LEU A 390 -12.10 -11.50 12.96
C LEU A 390 -12.06 -12.83 13.71
N ALA A 391 -10.88 -13.38 13.96
CA ALA A 391 -10.68 -14.61 14.72
C ALA A 391 -11.12 -14.48 16.18
N SER A 392 -11.11 -13.26 16.77
CA SER A 392 -11.48 -13.00 18.15
C SER A 392 -12.98 -12.77 18.33
N ILE A 393 -13.59 -11.99 17.43
CA ILE A 393 -14.99 -11.55 17.58
C ILE A 393 -15.95 -12.09 16.51
N GLY A 394 -15.44 -12.85 15.52
CA GLY A 394 -16.25 -13.28 14.38
C GLY A 394 -16.81 -12.08 13.60
N GLN A 395 -17.97 -12.28 12.98
CA GLN A 395 -18.68 -11.25 12.21
C GLN A 395 -19.52 -10.35 13.15
N ALA A 396 -18.90 -9.75 14.14
CA ALA A 396 -19.58 -8.99 15.18
C ALA A 396 -19.98 -7.57 14.74
N TYR A 397 -19.40 -7.02 13.68
CA TYR A 397 -19.81 -5.71 13.17
C TYR A 397 -21.25 -5.75 12.68
N LYS A 398 -22.10 -4.88 13.26
CA LYS A 398 -23.48 -4.65 12.83
C LYS A 398 -23.65 -3.22 12.38
N SER A 399 -24.48 -3.00 11.36
CA SER A 399 -24.72 -1.66 10.84
C SER A 399 -26.10 -1.11 11.20
N THR A 400 -26.15 0.20 11.36
CA THR A 400 -27.40 0.97 11.50
C THR A 400 -27.33 2.17 10.56
N VAL A 401 -28.43 2.42 9.85
CA VAL A 401 -28.54 3.59 8.96
C VAL A 401 -28.60 4.85 9.79
N LEU A 402 -27.84 5.88 9.40
CA LEU A 402 -27.84 7.19 10.02
C LEU A 402 -28.74 8.15 9.25
N THR A 403 -29.54 8.92 9.99
CA THR A 403 -30.34 10.00 9.45
C THR A 403 -29.53 11.31 9.42
N ALA A 404 -29.66 12.05 8.33
CA ALA A 404 -28.98 13.33 8.17
C ALA A 404 -29.70 14.47 8.90
N GLU A 405 -28.92 15.35 9.52
CA GLU A 405 -29.34 16.68 9.95
C GLU A 405 -28.74 17.69 8.94
N GLY A 406 -29.52 18.05 7.92
CA GLY A 406 -28.98 18.78 6.77
C GLY A 406 -27.98 17.96 5.97
N ASN A 407 -26.69 18.35 6.00
CA ASN A 407 -25.59 17.61 5.38
C ASN A 407 -24.64 16.99 6.41
N VAL A 408 -25.10 16.82 7.65
CA VAL A 408 -24.33 16.28 8.76
C VAL A 408 -24.95 14.96 9.23
N TYR A 409 -24.09 13.97 9.47
CA TYR A 409 -24.42 12.69 10.09
C TYR A 409 -23.63 12.56 11.37
N ARG A 410 -24.26 12.03 12.43
CA ARG A 410 -23.60 11.77 13.72
C ARG A 410 -23.71 10.29 14.08
N ALA A 411 -22.58 9.66 14.34
CA ALA A 411 -22.53 8.33 14.91
C ALA A 411 -22.06 8.45 16.36
N LYS A 412 -22.97 8.25 17.31
CA LYS A 412 -22.64 8.19 18.74
C LYS A 412 -22.87 6.76 19.19
N VAL A 413 -21.81 6.16 19.77
CA VAL A 413 -21.83 4.83 20.34
C VAL A 413 -21.52 4.97 21.83
N GLU A 414 -22.46 4.52 22.65
CA GLU A 414 -22.27 4.56 24.10
C GLU A 414 -21.12 3.64 24.52
N LYS A 415 -20.41 4.10 25.55
CA LYS A 415 -19.36 3.27 26.14
C LYS A 415 -20.01 1.97 26.66
N PRO A 416 -19.48 0.78 26.27
CA PRO A 416 -20.03 -0.46 26.77
C PRO A 416 -19.81 -0.59 28.28
N THR A 417 -20.70 -1.30 28.97
CA THR A 417 -20.59 -1.53 30.41
C THR A 417 -19.34 -2.33 30.77
N ARG A 418 -18.86 -3.14 29.80
CA ARG A 418 -17.62 -3.94 29.93
C ARG A 418 -16.94 -4.03 28.56
N GLY A 419 -15.61 -4.02 28.55
CA GLY A 419 -14.79 -4.15 27.33
C GLY A 419 -14.77 -2.89 26.46
N PHE A 420 -14.79 -3.09 25.15
CA PHE A 420 -14.54 -2.03 24.15
C PHE A 420 -15.48 -2.19 22.96
N SER A 421 -15.85 -1.06 22.35
CA SER A 421 -16.55 -1.01 21.06
C SER A 421 -15.72 -0.27 20.03
N ALA A 422 -15.54 -0.85 18.83
CA ALA A 422 -14.98 -0.20 17.66
C ALA A 422 -16.10 0.17 16.71
N PHE A 423 -16.05 1.38 16.14
CA PHE A 423 -17.07 1.86 15.22
C PHE A 423 -16.54 2.86 14.21
N PHE A 424 -17.18 2.91 13.05
CA PHE A 424 -16.87 3.84 11.96
C PHE A 424 -18.12 4.10 11.12
N VAL A 425 -18.10 5.17 10.33
CA VAL A 425 -19.17 5.51 9.43
C VAL A 425 -18.80 5.13 8.00
N GLU A 426 -19.66 4.36 7.33
CA GLU A 426 -19.59 4.04 5.91
C GLU A 426 -20.53 4.95 5.13
N LEU A 427 -20.04 5.49 4.01
CA LEU A 427 -20.80 6.33 3.10
C LEU A 427 -20.81 5.68 1.71
N THR A 428 -22.00 5.50 1.16
CA THR A 428 -22.19 5.05 -0.23
C THR A 428 -22.65 6.21 -1.09
N PHE A 429 -21.95 6.44 -2.21
CA PHE A 429 -22.32 7.50 -3.16
C PHE A 429 -22.55 6.92 -4.55
N PRO A 430 -23.45 7.53 -5.35
CA PRO A 430 -23.61 7.14 -6.73
C PRO A 430 -22.34 7.49 -7.51
N SER A 431 -21.87 6.59 -8.33
CA SER A 431 -20.68 6.80 -9.19
C SER A 431 -21.06 7.14 -10.64
N GLY A 432 -22.26 6.80 -11.06
CA GLY A 432 -22.66 6.80 -12.47
C GLY A 432 -21.98 5.69 -13.29
N MET A 433 -21.35 4.72 -12.62
CA MET A 433 -20.65 3.56 -13.22
C MET A 433 -21.27 2.25 -12.71
N LYS A 434 -20.65 1.11 -13.05
CA LYS A 434 -21.14 -0.23 -12.65
C LYS A 434 -21.26 -0.39 -11.13
N TYR A 435 -20.28 0.14 -10.36
CA TYR A 435 -20.22 0.00 -8.91
C TYR A 435 -20.28 1.38 -8.23
N PRO A 436 -20.96 1.51 -7.07
CA PRO A 436 -20.98 2.75 -6.31
C PRO A 436 -19.64 3.04 -5.65
N PHE A 437 -19.41 4.29 -5.27
CA PHE A 437 -18.33 4.60 -4.36
C PHE A 437 -18.72 4.20 -2.94
N LYS A 438 -17.82 3.51 -2.24
CA LYS A 438 -17.94 3.27 -0.80
C LYS A 438 -16.68 3.74 -0.08
N PHE A 439 -16.86 4.61 0.87
CA PHE A 439 -15.79 5.17 1.70
C PHE A 439 -16.17 5.06 3.16
N THR A 440 -15.16 5.12 4.04
CA THR A 440 -15.42 5.16 5.49
C THR A 440 -14.67 6.31 6.16
N THR A 441 -15.08 6.63 7.36
CA THR A 441 -14.23 7.37 8.30
C THR A 441 -13.09 6.47 8.80
N ALA A 442 -12.14 7.04 9.54
CA ALA A 442 -11.30 6.25 10.43
C ALA A 442 -12.16 5.56 11.50
N VAL A 443 -11.65 4.48 12.05
CA VAL A 443 -12.30 3.74 13.14
C VAL A 443 -12.03 4.46 14.46
N ARG A 444 -13.06 4.57 15.30
CA ARG A 444 -12.97 5.02 16.68
C ARG A 444 -13.22 3.85 17.63
N VAL A 445 -12.48 3.81 18.75
CA VAL A 445 -12.67 2.81 19.79
C VAL A 445 -13.11 3.52 21.08
N THR A 446 -14.09 2.95 21.79
CA THR A 446 -14.58 3.47 23.08
C THR A 446 -14.66 2.33 24.12
N PRO A 447 -14.18 2.53 25.36
CA PRO A 447 -13.43 3.68 25.85
C PRO A 447 -12.08 3.85 25.13
N ASP A 448 -11.62 5.09 24.97
CA ASP A 448 -10.33 5.39 24.38
C ASP A 448 -9.22 5.29 25.43
N VAL A 449 -8.89 4.06 25.80
CA VAL A 449 -7.82 3.74 26.76
C VAL A 449 -6.94 2.62 26.21
N LEU A 450 -5.67 2.66 26.53
CA LEU A 450 -4.69 1.62 26.18
C LEU A 450 -4.51 0.71 27.41
N PRO A 451 -4.88 -0.59 27.31
CA PRO A 451 -4.85 -1.51 28.45
C PRO A 451 -3.45 -1.79 29.00
N PHE A 452 -2.42 -1.67 28.17
CA PHE A 452 -1.06 -2.06 28.52
C PHE A 452 -0.06 -0.91 28.37
N PRO A 453 1.08 -0.93 29.10
CA PRO A 453 2.17 0.03 28.90
C PRO A 453 2.84 -0.17 27.55
N LYS A 454 3.74 0.74 27.18
CA LYS A 454 4.61 0.56 26.00
C LYS A 454 5.48 -0.69 26.14
N PRO A 455 5.83 -1.33 25.00
CA PRO A 455 6.72 -2.49 25.03
C PRO A 455 8.10 -2.11 25.59
N PRO A 456 8.76 -3.01 26.34
CA PRO A 456 10.14 -2.78 26.77
C PRO A 456 11.09 -2.80 25.57
N MET A 457 11.97 -1.80 25.46
CA MET A 457 12.96 -1.66 24.41
C MET A 457 14.37 -1.73 25.01
N LYS A 458 14.89 -2.95 25.22
CA LYS A 458 16.20 -3.15 25.85
C LYS A 458 16.99 -4.20 25.08
N ILE A 459 17.29 -3.89 23.80
CA ILE A 459 18.10 -4.74 22.97
C ILE A 459 19.20 -3.92 22.29
N THR A 460 20.21 -4.62 21.81
CA THR A 460 21.28 -4.13 20.92
C THR A 460 21.14 -4.75 19.54
N VAL A 461 21.90 -4.25 18.56
CA VAL A 461 21.92 -4.86 17.21
C VAL A 461 22.42 -6.30 17.22
N GLN A 462 23.29 -6.67 18.19
CA GLN A 462 23.81 -8.03 18.35
C GLN A 462 22.75 -9.03 18.84
N ASP A 463 21.66 -8.53 19.43
CA ASP A 463 20.54 -9.38 19.91
C ASP A 463 19.59 -9.78 18.78
N LEU A 464 19.66 -9.13 17.61
CA LEU A 464 18.85 -9.43 16.42
C LEU A 464 19.24 -10.77 15.80
N ARG A 465 18.25 -11.51 15.28
CA ARG A 465 18.42 -12.90 14.78
C ARG A 465 17.99 -13.04 13.33
#